data_b5f34c6b067ceac58d515ec13421471c
#
_entry.id   b5f34c6b067ceac58d515ec13421471c
#
_cell.length_a   1.000
_cell.length_b   1.000
_cell.length_c   1.000
_cell.angle_alpha   90.00
_cell.angle_beta   90.00
_cell.angle_gamma   90.00
#
_symmetry.space_group_name_H-M   'P 1'
#
loop_
_entity.id
_entity.type
_entity.pdbx_description
1 polymer ?
#
loop_
_entity_poly.entity_id
_entity_poly.type
_entity_poly.pdbx_seq_one_letter_code
_entity_poly.pdbx_strand_id
1 'polypeptide(L)'
;IMIDACKRASARTINVVIPYFGYARQDRTATSREPITAKLVADMIVKAGADRLLTLDIHAVQVQGFFDIPVDNLFTVPLFADYYRKSGLFGDDVIVVAPKNSGIKRARSLAEYLESAIAIVDYEDDDKNRENGYVIGNVSGKKVILIDDILNTGVTFANAANVVREAGASEIYAVASHGLFTSGAADVLEKVDIKEILVTDSVVTNHRKPLNVKYLSAAEYLASAILRIHEGRPVSPLFEHEKPQD
;
A
#
# COMPACT_ATOMS: atom_id res chain seq x y z
N ILE A 1 -15.17 20.36 4.30
CA ILE A 1 -15.49 21.68 3.74
C ILE A 1 -15.88 21.57 2.28
N MET A 2 -15.09 20.94 1.40
CA MET A 2 -15.43 20.77 -0.03
C MET A 2 -16.74 20.00 -0.22
N ILE A 3 -16.97 18.93 0.56
CA ILE A 3 -18.22 18.15 0.53
C ILE A 3 -19.42 19.05 0.85
N ASP A 4 -19.36 19.83 1.94
CA ASP A 4 -20.42 20.76 2.30
C ASP A 4 -20.66 21.84 1.23
N ALA A 5 -19.60 22.36 0.65
CA ALA A 5 -19.70 23.32 -0.47
C ALA A 5 -20.42 22.72 -1.69
N CYS A 6 -20.08 21.49 -2.09
CA CYS A 6 -20.76 20.78 -3.19
C CYS A 6 -22.23 20.54 -2.85
N LYS A 7 -22.54 20.16 -1.62
CA LYS A 7 -23.91 19.96 -1.16
C LYS A 7 -24.74 21.24 -1.23
N ARG A 8 -24.18 22.37 -0.78
CA ARG A 8 -24.81 23.69 -0.88
C ARG A 8 -24.97 24.19 -2.32
N ALA A 9 -24.07 23.76 -3.21
CA ALA A 9 -24.17 24.01 -4.64
C ALA A 9 -25.16 23.08 -5.37
N SER A 10 -25.97 22.30 -4.62
CA SER A 10 -26.97 21.38 -5.14
C SER A 10 -26.40 20.26 -6.02
N ALA A 11 -25.20 19.77 -5.70
CA ALA A 11 -24.66 18.59 -6.36
C ALA A 11 -25.63 17.41 -6.16
N ARG A 12 -25.91 16.66 -7.24
CA ARG A 12 -26.80 15.50 -7.24
C ARG A 12 -26.21 14.33 -6.45
N THR A 13 -24.91 14.10 -6.63
CA THR A 13 -24.14 13.07 -5.95
C THR A 13 -22.75 13.62 -5.63
N ILE A 14 -22.21 13.21 -4.49
CA ILE A 14 -20.88 13.62 -4.03
C ILE A 14 -20.06 12.37 -3.79
N ASN A 15 -19.28 11.96 -4.79
CA ASN A 15 -18.33 10.87 -4.68
C ASN A 15 -16.99 11.44 -4.22
N VAL A 16 -16.52 11.00 -3.06
CA VAL A 16 -15.28 11.48 -2.46
C VAL A 16 -14.15 10.53 -2.83
N VAL A 17 -13.09 11.06 -3.43
CA VAL A 17 -11.90 10.30 -3.79
C VAL A 17 -10.76 10.69 -2.87
N ILE A 18 -10.34 9.78 -2.02
CA ILE A 18 -9.25 9.96 -1.06
C ILE A 18 -8.26 8.82 -1.31
N PRO A 19 -7.27 8.99 -2.21
CA PRO A 19 -6.33 7.91 -2.53
C PRO A 19 -5.61 7.38 -1.30
N TYR A 20 -5.16 8.25 -0.41
CA TYR A 20 -4.60 7.88 0.88
C TYR A 20 -5.51 8.33 2.03
N PHE A 21 -6.17 7.39 2.70
CA PHE A 21 -6.98 7.68 3.89
C PHE A 21 -6.07 7.84 5.12
N GLY A 22 -5.71 9.08 5.43
CA GLY A 22 -4.62 9.43 6.35
C GLY A 22 -4.74 8.89 7.79
N TYR A 23 -5.95 8.61 8.26
CA TYR A 23 -6.20 8.09 9.61
C TYR A 23 -6.51 6.58 9.65
N ALA A 24 -6.33 5.86 8.55
CA ALA A 24 -6.61 4.42 8.47
C ALA A 24 -5.83 3.56 9.49
N ARG A 25 -4.68 4.06 9.98
CA ARG A 25 -3.87 3.40 11.01
C ARG A 25 -4.41 3.55 12.43
N GLN A 26 -5.32 4.49 12.67
CA GLN A 26 -5.99 4.69 13.96
C GLN A 26 -7.39 4.05 13.95
N ASP A 27 -7.44 2.78 13.58
CA ASP A 27 -8.66 1.96 13.45
C ASP A 27 -9.08 1.28 14.76
N ARG A 28 -8.24 1.36 15.77
CA ARG A 28 -8.46 0.78 17.11
C ARG A 28 -7.75 1.63 18.16
N THR A 29 -8.14 1.47 19.41
CA THR A 29 -7.44 2.05 20.56
C THR A 29 -6.16 1.26 20.83
N ALA A 30 -5.02 1.92 20.96
CA ALA A 30 -3.77 1.29 21.41
C ALA A 30 -3.71 1.25 22.94
N THR A 31 -4.23 2.29 23.61
CA THR A 31 -4.33 2.37 25.06
C THR A 31 -5.76 2.74 25.50
N SER A 32 -6.04 2.63 26.80
CA SER A 32 -7.35 2.97 27.35
C SER A 32 -7.70 4.45 27.08
N ARG A 33 -8.93 4.72 26.62
CA ARG A 33 -9.52 6.05 26.37
C ARG A 33 -8.93 6.82 25.18
N GLU A 34 -8.18 6.17 24.29
CA GLU A 34 -7.79 6.76 23.01
C GLU A 34 -8.95 6.81 22.02
N PRO A 35 -8.97 7.81 21.12
CA PRO A 35 -9.98 7.88 20.08
C PRO A 35 -9.73 6.83 19.00
N ILE A 36 -10.80 6.35 18.37
CA ILE A 36 -10.73 5.65 17.08
C ILE A 36 -10.87 6.71 15.99
N THR A 37 -9.75 7.35 15.64
CA THR A 37 -9.75 8.53 14.74
C THR A 37 -10.26 8.19 13.35
N ALA A 38 -10.01 6.97 12.86
CA ALA A 38 -10.55 6.52 11.58
C ALA A 38 -12.09 6.56 11.56
N LYS A 39 -12.75 6.16 12.65
CA LYS A 39 -14.22 6.24 12.78
C LYS A 39 -14.69 7.69 12.83
N LEU A 40 -14.04 8.53 13.62
CA LEU A 40 -14.40 9.95 13.71
C LEU A 40 -14.35 10.63 12.32
N VAL A 41 -13.27 10.40 11.57
CA VAL A 41 -13.11 10.99 10.24
C VAL A 41 -14.14 10.44 9.25
N ALA A 42 -14.44 9.14 9.31
CA ALA A 42 -15.51 8.53 8.53
C ALA A 42 -16.86 9.20 8.80
N ASP A 43 -17.24 9.38 10.07
CA ASP A 43 -18.48 10.05 10.46
C ASP A 43 -18.54 11.49 9.96
N MET A 44 -17.43 12.23 10.04
CA MET A 44 -17.36 13.61 9.54
C MET A 44 -17.60 13.67 8.02
N ILE A 45 -17.00 12.76 7.24
CA ILE A 45 -17.18 12.67 5.79
C ILE A 45 -18.63 12.37 5.44
N VAL A 46 -19.23 11.36 6.08
CA VAL A 46 -20.64 10.98 5.88
C VAL A 46 -21.57 12.12 6.29
N LYS A 47 -21.34 12.72 7.46
CA LYS A 47 -22.17 13.82 7.97
C LYS A 47 -22.10 15.08 7.11
N ALA A 48 -20.94 15.35 6.50
CA ALA A 48 -20.79 16.46 5.56
C ALA A 48 -21.61 16.27 4.28
N GLY A 49 -22.00 15.03 3.94
CA GLY A 49 -22.90 14.72 2.83
C GLY A 49 -22.24 13.98 1.67
N ALA A 50 -21.19 13.20 1.92
CA ALA A 50 -20.67 12.26 0.94
C ALA A 50 -21.65 11.12 0.70
N ASP A 51 -21.81 10.71 -0.57
CA ASP A 51 -22.65 9.57 -0.98
C ASP A 51 -21.83 8.29 -1.20
N ARG A 52 -20.53 8.42 -1.45
CA ARG A 52 -19.61 7.30 -1.69
C ARG A 52 -18.17 7.73 -1.43
N LEU A 53 -17.34 6.79 -0.97
CA LEU A 53 -15.89 6.96 -0.86
C LEU A 53 -15.17 6.00 -1.82
N LEU A 54 -14.17 6.53 -2.54
CA LEU A 54 -13.19 5.76 -3.31
C LEU A 54 -11.80 5.99 -2.70
N THR A 55 -11.08 4.91 -2.41
CA THR A 55 -9.74 4.96 -1.80
C THR A 55 -8.83 3.88 -2.38
N LEU A 56 -7.53 3.97 -2.11
CA LEU A 56 -6.53 2.95 -2.48
C LEU A 56 -5.98 2.30 -1.23
N ASP A 57 -5.86 0.98 -1.23
CA ASP A 57 -5.15 0.16 -0.23
C ASP A 57 -5.30 0.69 1.21
N ILE A 58 -6.53 0.84 1.66
CA ILE A 58 -6.79 1.27 3.03
C ILE A 58 -6.09 0.33 4.02
N HIS A 59 -5.34 0.89 4.96
CA HIS A 59 -4.44 0.14 5.85
C HIS A 59 -5.12 -1.05 6.54
N ALA A 60 -6.33 -0.84 7.02
CA ALA A 60 -7.13 -1.84 7.70
C ALA A 60 -8.49 -1.96 6.99
N VAL A 61 -8.74 -3.10 6.35
CA VAL A 61 -9.94 -3.34 5.52
C VAL A 61 -11.23 -3.09 6.31
N GLN A 62 -11.24 -3.38 7.62
CA GLN A 62 -12.38 -3.14 8.52
C GLN A 62 -12.79 -1.67 8.62
N VAL A 63 -11.91 -0.71 8.30
CA VAL A 63 -12.24 0.73 8.28
C VAL A 63 -13.37 1.03 7.29
N GLN A 64 -13.53 0.23 6.23
CA GLN A 64 -14.68 0.36 5.32
C GLN A 64 -16.01 0.22 6.07
N GLY A 65 -16.07 -0.62 7.10
CA GLY A 65 -17.26 -0.79 7.96
C GLY A 65 -17.53 0.39 8.91
N PHE A 66 -16.66 1.40 8.96
CA PHE A 66 -16.89 2.63 9.73
C PHE A 66 -17.77 3.64 8.99
N PHE A 67 -17.98 3.44 7.70
CA PHE A 67 -18.77 4.31 6.86
C PHE A 67 -20.18 3.76 6.69
N ASP A 68 -21.19 4.63 6.81
CA ASP A 68 -22.59 4.31 6.51
C ASP A 68 -22.93 4.55 5.02
N ILE A 69 -21.90 4.72 4.19
CA ILE A 69 -21.98 4.90 2.73
C ILE A 69 -21.12 3.84 2.04
N PRO A 70 -21.36 3.52 0.76
CA PRO A 70 -20.49 2.62 0.01
C PRO A 70 -19.04 3.10 -0.03
N VAL A 71 -18.11 2.17 0.17
CA VAL A 71 -16.66 2.39 0.09
C VAL A 71 -16.06 1.44 -0.92
N ASP A 72 -15.44 1.99 -1.96
CA ASP A 72 -14.64 1.24 -2.91
C ASP A 72 -13.16 1.39 -2.54
N ASN A 73 -12.56 0.34 -2.04
CA ASN A 73 -11.14 0.28 -1.73
C ASN A 73 -10.40 -0.48 -2.83
N LEU A 74 -9.79 0.24 -3.76
CA LEU A 74 -9.01 -0.36 -4.84
C LEU A 74 -7.66 -0.85 -4.31
N PHE A 75 -7.16 -1.95 -4.90
CA PHE A 75 -5.85 -2.50 -4.56
C PHE A 75 -4.81 -2.11 -5.62
N THR A 76 -3.62 -1.70 -5.20
CA THR A 76 -2.55 -1.28 -6.11
C THR A 76 -1.71 -2.45 -6.64
N VAL A 77 -1.88 -3.65 -6.09
CA VAL A 77 -1.14 -4.85 -6.50
C VAL A 77 -1.17 -5.08 -8.01
N PRO A 78 -2.30 -4.95 -8.74
CA PRO A 78 -2.32 -5.08 -10.19
C PRO A 78 -1.40 -4.09 -10.91
N LEU A 79 -1.35 -2.84 -10.44
CA LEU A 79 -0.47 -1.81 -11.01
C LEU A 79 1.01 -2.17 -10.82
N PHE A 80 1.38 -2.65 -9.63
CA PHE A 80 2.74 -3.07 -9.32
C PHE A 80 3.14 -4.31 -10.11
N ALA A 81 2.23 -5.26 -10.25
CA ALA A 81 2.47 -6.47 -11.03
C ALA A 81 2.76 -6.15 -12.49
N ASP A 82 1.97 -5.28 -13.12
CA ASP A 82 2.18 -4.82 -14.49
C ASP A 82 3.56 -4.12 -14.65
N TYR A 83 3.90 -3.24 -13.71
CA TYR A 83 5.21 -2.58 -13.69
C TYR A 83 6.38 -3.57 -13.60
N TYR A 84 6.32 -4.52 -12.66
CA TYR A 84 7.40 -5.49 -12.47
C TYR A 84 7.50 -6.49 -13.62
N ARG A 85 6.38 -6.96 -14.18
CA ARG A 85 6.41 -7.82 -15.38
C ARG A 85 7.05 -7.11 -16.57
N LYS A 86 6.69 -5.86 -16.83
CA LYS A 86 7.33 -5.03 -17.89
C LYS A 86 8.82 -4.79 -17.64
N SER A 87 9.25 -4.82 -16.39
CA SER A 87 10.65 -4.69 -15.98
C SER A 87 11.42 -6.03 -15.98
N GLY A 88 10.78 -7.15 -16.32
CA GLY A 88 11.40 -8.49 -16.31
C GLY A 88 11.62 -9.05 -14.90
N LEU A 89 10.85 -8.58 -13.91
CA LEU A 89 10.90 -9.03 -12.52
C LEU A 89 9.69 -9.92 -12.21
N PHE A 90 9.74 -11.18 -12.64
CA PHE A 90 8.72 -12.20 -12.41
C PHE A 90 9.33 -13.61 -12.54
N GLY A 91 8.55 -14.64 -12.18
CA GLY A 91 8.94 -16.04 -12.29
C GLY A 91 9.88 -16.51 -11.17
N ASP A 92 10.55 -17.63 -11.41
CA ASP A 92 11.30 -18.37 -10.38
C ASP A 92 12.50 -17.63 -9.78
N ASP A 93 13.09 -16.67 -10.51
CA ASP A 93 14.22 -15.87 -10.02
C ASP A 93 13.81 -14.73 -9.08
N VAL A 94 12.51 -14.49 -8.94
CA VAL A 94 11.94 -13.45 -8.10
C VAL A 94 11.26 -14.07 -6.89
N ILE A 95 11.32 -13.39 -5.76
CA ILE A 95 10.55 -13.74 -4.58
C ILE A 95 9.93 -12.47 -3.96
N VAL A 96 8.63 -12.53 -3.67
CA VAL A 96 7.95 -11.45 -2.97
C VAL A 96 8.01 -11.67 -1.48
N VAL A 97 8.45 -10.68 -0.74
CA VAL A 97 8.69 -10.79 0.70
C VAL A 97 7.79 -9.82 1.48
N ALA A 98 7.08 -10.36 2.44
CA ALA A 98 6.40 -9.55 3.45
C ALA A 98 7.41 -9.10 4.51
N PRO A 99 7.64 -7.78 4.70
CA PRO A 99 8.60 -7.30 5.70
C PRO A 99 8.11 -7.44 7.15
N LYS A 100 6.89 -7.94 7.33
CA LYS A 100 6.25 -8.27 8.62
C LYS A 100 5.03 -9.18 8.40
N ASN A 101 4.60 -9.91 9.41
CA ASN A 101 3.50 -10.87 9.35
C ASN A 101 2.17 -10.28 8.81
N SER A 102 1.86 -9.02 9.14
CA SER A 102 0.63 -8.36 8.65
C SER A 102 0.60 -8.14 7.14
N GLY A 103 1.76 -8.17 6.44
CA GLY A 103 1.90 -7.99 5.00
C GLY A 103 1.70 -9.25 4.16
N ILE A 104 1.56 -10.43 4.78
CA ILE A 104 1.54 -11.74 4.08
C ILE A 104 0.48 -11.80 2.96
N LYS A 105 -0.73 -11.31 3.21
CA LYS A 105 -1.81 -11.34 2.20
C LYS A 105 -1.44 -10.54 0.96
N ARG A 106 -0.83 -9.36 1.14
CA ARG A 106 -0.39 -8.49 0.04
C ARG A 106 0.77 -9.12 -0.72
N ALA A 107 1.75 -9.68 0.00
CA ALA A 107 2.87 -10.38 -0.62
C ALA A 107 2.40 -11.57 -1.45
N ARG A 108 1.46 -12.38 -0.93
CA ARG A 108 0.86 -13.49 -1.68
C ARG A 108 0.17 -13.02 -2.93
N SER A 109 -0.66 -11.97 -2.84
CA SER A 109 -1.36 -11.43 -3.99
C SER A 109 -0.38 -10.96 -5.08
N LEU A 110 0.68 -10.22 -4.74
CA LEU A 110 1.67 -9.80 -5.74
C LEU A 110 2.43 -11.00 -6.32
N ALA A 111 2.78 -11.99 -5.49
CA ALA A 111 3.49 -13.20 -5.92
C ALA A 111 2.67 -14.02 -6.93
N GLU A 112 1.35 -14.15 -6.72
CA GLU A 112 0.45 -14.80 -7.67
C GLU A 112 0.50 -14.13 -9.04
N TYR A 113 0.50 -12.80 -9.08
CA TYR A 113 0.62 -12.04 -10.34
C TYR A 113 1.99 -12.15 -11.00
N LEU A 114 3.04 -12.29 -10.20
CA LEU A 114 4.41 -12.41 -10.71
C LEU A 114 4.84 -13.86 -10.95
N GLU A 115 3.97 -14.84 -10.70
CA GLU A 115 4.29 -16.28 -10.81
C GLU A 115 5.53 -16.64 -9.98
N SER A 116 5.63 -16.06 -8.79
CA SER A 116 6.80 -16.15 -7.93
C SER A 116 6.47 -16.77 -6.56
N ALA A 117 7.50 -17.19 -5.84
CA ALA A 117 7.36 -17.64 -4.47
C ALA A 117 7.19 -16.45 -3.49
N ILE A 118 6.79 -16.76 -2.25
CA ILE A 118 6.76 -15.79 -1.14
C ILE A 118 7.73 -16.17 -0.04
N ALA A 119 8.23 -15.16 0.67
CA ALA A 119 8.89 -15.33 1.96
C ALA A 119 8.40 -14.24 2.93
N ILE A 120 8.77 -14.38 4.19
CA ILE A 120 8.35 -13.47 5.25
C ILE A 120 9.58 -13.14 6.08
N VAL A 121 9.74 -11.88 6.45
CA VAL A 121 10.67 -11.51 7.52
C VAL A 121 9.89 -11.52 8.83
N ASP A 122 10.38 -12.31 9.77
CA ASP A 122 9.84 -12.39 11.12
C ASP A 122 10.89 -11.96 12.14
N TYR A 123 10.46 -11.52 13.30
CA TYR A 123 11.30 -10.97 14.35
C TYR A 123 10.98 -11.65 15.66
N GLU A 124 11.98 -11.84 16.52
CA GLU A 124 11.76 -12.36 17.85
C GLU A 124 10.84 -11.43 18.66
N ASP A 125 9.96 -12.01 19.47
CA ASP A 125 8.94 -11.26 20.23
C ASP A 125 9.52 -10.19 21.16
N ASP A 126 10.74 -10.40 21.67
CA ASP A 126 11.43 -9.45 22.56
C ASP A 126 12.25 -8.37 21.82
N ASP A 127 12.36 -8.45 20.50
CA ASP A 127 13.12 -7.47 19.71
C ASP A 127 12.29 -6.22 19.41
N LYS A 128 12.28 -5.29 20.37
CA LYS A 128 11.56 -4.01 20.23
C LYS A 128 12.05 -3.16 19.04
N ASN A 129 13.31 -3.30 18.65
CA ASN A 129 13.93 -2.54 17.55
C ASN A 129 13.80 -3.23 16.22
N ARG A 130 13.40 -4.52 16.20
CA ARG A 130 13.31 -5.37 15.01
C ARG A 130 14.61 -5.42 14.21
N GLU A 131 15.73 -5.57 14.91
CA GLU A 131 17.06 -5.68 14.33
C GLU A 131 17.42 -7.14 14.07
N ASN A 132 16.98 -8.06 14.95
CA ASN A 132 17.25 -9.51 14.86
C ASN A 132 16.10 -10.23 14.17
N GLY A 133 16.00 -10.03 12.87
CA GLY A 133 15.01 -10.72 12.03
C GLY A 133 15.59 -11.97 11.38
N TYR A 134 14.71 -12.88 10.97
CA TYR A 134 15.06 -14.02 10.13
C TYR A 134 14.06 -14.21 9.00
N VAL A 135 14.48 -14.90 7.95
CA VAL A 135 13.62 -15.14 6.79
C VAL A 135 12.95 -16.52 6.91
N ILE A 136 11.64 -16.54 6.81
CA ILE A 136 10.86 -17.75 6.60
C ILE A 136 10.66 -17.91 5.10
N GLY A 137 11.34 -18.87 4.48
CA GLY A 137 11.41 -19.08 3.04
C GLY A 137 12.85 -19.05 2.53
N ASN A 138 13.04 -19.17 1.22
CA ASN A 138 14.38 -19.19 0.62
C ASN A 138 14.58 -18.01 -0.32
N VAL A 139 15.39 -17.04 0.08
CA VAL A 139 15.72 -15.83 -0.70
C VAL A 139 17.13 -15.88 -1.31
N SER A 140 17.92 -16.93 -1.02
CA SER A 140 19.31 -17.04 -1.47
C SER A 140 19.42 -17.04 -3.00
N GLY A 141 20.20 -16.12 -3.53
CA GLY A 141 20.40 -15.91 -4.97
C GLY A 141 19.21 -15.27 -5.69
N LYS A 142 18.09 -15.00 -5.03
CA LYS A 142 16.87 -14.45 -5.65
C LYS A 142 16.86 -12.93 -5.67
N LYS A 143 16.08 -12.36 -6.60
CA LYS A 143 15.69 -10.96 -6.61
C LYS A 143 14.48 -10.80 -5.69
N VAL A 144 14.64 -10.02 -4.63
CA VAL A 144 13.62 -9.83 -3.59
C VAL A 144 12.79 -8.58 -3.87
N ILE A 145 11.47 -8.69 -3.78
CA ILE A 145 10.54 -7.55 -3.78
C ILE A 145 9.88 -7.46 -2.40
N LEU A 146 10.29 -6.50 -1.59
CA LEU A 146 9.65 -6.18 -0.31
C LEU A 146 8.37 -5.39 -0.56
N ILE A 147 7.23 -5.82 -0.03
CA ILE A 147 5.94 -5.13 -0.24
C ILE A 147 5.23 -4.79 1.07
N ASP A 148 4.78 -3.54 1.20
CA ASP A 148 3.86 -3.10 2.26
C ASP A 148 2.81 -2.11 1.69
N ASP A 149 1.88 -1.62 2.52
CA ASP A 149 0.90 -0.60 2.14
C ASP A 149 1.48 0.82 2.25
N ILE A 150 2.22 1.09 3.32
CA ILE A 150 2.71 2.43 3.66
C ILE A 150 4.22 2.40 3.89
N LEU A 151 4.95 3.23 3.17
CA LEU A 151 6.33 3.58 3.46
C LEU A 151 6.35 4.93 4.19
N ASN A 152 6.53 4.87 5.51
CA ASN A 152 6.51 6.05 6.38
C ASN A 152 7.93 6.49 6.78
N THR A 153 8.49 5.91 7.84
CA THR A 153 9.85 6.21 8.32
C THR A 153 10.95 5.43 7.60
N GLY A 154 10.59 4.44 6.79
CA GLY A 154 11.53 3.56 6.10
C GLY A 154 12.11 2.43 6.95
N VAL A 155 11.99 2.48 8.28
CA VAL A 155 12.63 1.50 9.19
C VAL A 155 12.21 0.06 8.89
N THR A 156 10.94 -0.22 8.66
CA THR A 156 10.45 -1.58 8.34
C THR A 156 11.11 -2.13 7.08
N PHE A 157 11.23 -1.31 6.03
CA PHE A 157 11.87 -1.71 4.78
C PHE A 157 13.38 -1.86 4.94
N ALA A 158 14.03 -0.95 5.68
CA ALA A 158 15.47 -0.99 5.92
C ALA A 158 15.87 -2.26 6.70
N ASN A 159 15.17 -2.55 7.79
CA ASN A 159 15.43 -3.76 8.59
C ASN A 159 15.19 -5.02 7.77
N ALA A 160 14.07 -5.12 7.05
CA ALA A 160 13.79 -6.25 6.17
C ALA A 160 14.83 -6.41 5.05
N ALA A 161 15.32 -5.30 4.47
CA ALA A 161 16.36 -5.33 3.44
C ALA A 161 17.68 -5.91 3.98
N ASN A 162 18.09 -5.53 5.19
CA ASN A 162 19.27 -6.10 5.84
C ASN A 162 19.11 -7.60 6.06
N VAL A 163 17.98 -8.03 6.64
CA VAL A 163 17.70 -9.44 6.91
C VAL A 163 17.71 -10.29 5.63
N VAL A 164 17.06 -9.85 4.55
CA VAL A 164 17.06 -10.62 3.30
C VAL A 164 18.42 -10.56 2.59
N ARG A 165 19.21 -9.50 2.76
CA ARG A 165 20.57 -9.39 2.25
C ARG A 165 21.49 -10.40 2.94
N GLU A 166 21.44 -10.49 4.27
CA GLU A 166 22.19 -11.46 5.08
C GLU A 166 21.77 -12.90 4.73
N ALA A 167 20.52 -13.12 4.40
CA ALA A 167 20.01 -14.41 3.92
C ALA A 167 20.38 -14.72 2.45
N GLY A 168 21.17 -13.87 1.77
CA GLY A 168 21.75 -14.12 0.45
C GLY A 168 20.95 -13.61 -0.73
N ALA A 169 20.03 -12.65 -0.55
CA ALA A 169 19.32 -12.01 -1.67
C ALA A 169 20.30 -11.34 -2.63
N SER A 170 20.11 -11.54 -3.95
CA SER A 170 20.98 -10.99 -4.99
C SER A 170 20.69 -9.51 -5.26
N GLU A 171 19.43 -9.14 -5.36
CA GLU A 171 18.95 -7.77 -5.55
C GLU A 171 17.72 -7.54 -4.66
N ILE A 172 17.54 -6.31 -4.20
CA ILE A 172 16.42 -5.94 -3.34
C ILE A 172 15.68 -4.76 -3.95
N TYR A 173 14.38 -4.92 -4.08
CA TYR A 173 13.42 -3.91 -4.49
C TYR A 173 12.41 -3.70 -3.37
N ALA A 174 11.86 -2.50 -3.27
CA ALA A 174 10.81 -2.18 -2.30
C ALA A 174 9.61 -1.56 -3.00
N VAL A 175 8.41 -1.90 -2.57
CA VAL A 175 7.19 -1.33 -3.12
C VAL A 175 6.18 -1.06 -2.02
N ALA A 176 5.53 0.11 -2.09
CA ALA A 176 4.43 0.45 -1.20
C ALA A 176 3.36 1.26 -1.93
N SER A 177 2.10 1.07 -1.54
CA SER A 177 1.00 1.86 -2.11
C SER A 177 1.18 3.34 -1.82
N HIS A 178 1.55 3.69 -0.59
CA HIS A 178 1.63 5.07 -0.12
C HIS A 178 3.04 5.43 0.38
N GLY A 179 3.70 6.33 -0.34
CA GLY A 179 5.01 6.85 0.04
C GLY A 179 4.90 8.16 0.84
N LEU A 180 4.88 8.09 2.17
CA LEU A 180 4.81 9.26 3.03
C LEU A 180 6.17 9.91 3.24
N PHE A 181 7.22 9.12 3.33
CA PHE A 181 8.61 9.57 3.52
C PHE A 181 8.72 10.63 4.63
N THR A 182 8.22 10.35 5.84
CA THR A 182 8.33 11.30 6.95
C THR A 182 9.78 11.63 7.27
N SER A 183 10.01 12.68 8.06
CA SER A 183 11.35 13.18 8.38
C SER A 183 12.31 12.06 8.79
N GLY A 184 13.48 11.99 8.15
CA GLY A 184 14.50 10.97 8.38
C GLY A 184 14.36 9.70 7.54
N ALA A 185 13.25 9.48 6.84
CA ALA A 185 13.05 8.27 6.03
C ALA A 185 14.13 8.07 4.95
N ALA A 186 14.53 9.16 4.28
CA ALA A 186 15.58 9.10 3.28
C ALA A 186 16.91 8.65 3.88
N ASP A 187 17.28 9.20 5.06
CA ASP A 187 18.53 8.87 5.73
C ASP A 187 18.60 7.41 6.20
N VAL A 188 17.44 6.83 6.51
CA VAL A 188 17.31 5.40 6.88
C VAL A 188 17.45 4.51 5.65
N LEU A 189 16.74 4.84 4.57
CA LEU A 189 16.66 4.00 3.36
C LEU A 189 17.94 4.07 2.52
N GLU A 190 18.66 5.19 2.53
CA GLU A 190 19.94 5.33 1.80
C GLU A 190 21.11 4.58 2.45
N LYS A 191 20.95 4.09 3.69
CA LYS A 191 21.95 3.25 4.38
C LYS A 191 21.88 1.78 4.00
N VAL A 192 20.83 1.37 3.31
CA VAL A 192 20.60 -0.03 2.93
C VAL A 192 20.60 -0.18 1.41
N ASP A 193 21.03 -1.36 0.93
CA ASP A 193 21.14 -1.63 -0.51
C ASP A 193 19.79 -2.06 -1.07
N ILE A 194 18.91 -1.08 -1.32
CA ILE A 194 17.67 -1.25 -2.07
C ILE A 194 17.87 -0.62 -3.44
N LYS A 195 17.74 -1.42 -4.50
CA LYS A 195 17.98 -0.98 -5.88
C LYS A 195 16.95 0.04 -6.36
N GLU A 196 15.70 -0.17 -6.01
CA GLU A 196 14.58 0.68 -6.40
C GLU A 196 13.50 0.67 -5.32
N ILE A 197 12.90 1.81 -5.06
CA ILE A 197 11.72 1.98 -4.20
C ILE A 197 10.58 2.48 -5.08
N LEU A 198 9.56 1.65 -5.29
CA LEU A 198 8.39 2.00 -6.09
C LEU A 198 7.24 2.40 -5.16
N VAL A 199 6.63 3.54 -5.41
CA VAL A 199 5.42 3.99 -4.70
C VAL A 199 4.42 4.58 -5.68
N THR A 200 3.14 4.65 -5.31
CA THR A 200 2.18 5.40 -6.12
C THR A 200 2.25 6.91 -5.83
N ASP A 201 1.65 7.69 -6.71
CA ASP A 201 1.48 9.15 -6.56
C ASP A 201 0.26 9.52 -5.68
N SER A 202 -0.25 8.59 -4.88
CA SER A 202 -1.40 8.77 -3.98
C SER A 202 -1.18 9.80 -2.86
N VAL A 203 0.08 10.11 -2.55
CA VAL A 203 0.46 11.07 -1.50
C VAL A 203 1.44 12.09 -2.05
N VAL A 204 1.11 13.37 -1.85
CA VAL A 204 2.06 14.47 -2.07
C VAL A 204 2.78 14.76 -0.77
N THR A 205 4.11 14.67 -0.78
CA THR A 205 4.95 14.98 0.38
C THR A 205 6.09 15.92 0.00
N ASN A 206 6.39 16.88 0.88
CA ASN A 206 7.53 17.80 0.75
C ASN A 206 8.77 17.30 1.47
N HIS A 207 8.71 16.13 2.12
CA HIS A 207 9.88 15.53 2.75
C HIS A 207 10.91 15.07 1.73
N ARG A 208 12.19 15.06 2.14
CA ARG A 208 13.28 14.49 1.36
C ARG A 208 13.02 13.00 1.11
N LYS A 209 13.29 12.56 -0.10
CA LYS A 209 13.13 11.18 -0.56
C LYS A 209 14.46 10.59 -0.95
N PRO A 210 14.66 9.27 -0.85
CA PRO A 210 15.82 8.60 -1.44
C PRO A 210 15.91 8.84 -2.96
N LEU A 211 17.13 8.81 -3.49
CA LEU A 211 17.38 9.05 -4.93
C LEU A 211 16.81 7.95 -5.84
N ASN A 212 16.63 6.74 -5.31
CA ASN A 212 16.15 5.56 -6.05
C ASN A 212 14.64 5.37 -5.98
N VAL A 213 13.88 6.40 -5.57
CA VAL A 213 12.41 6.35 -5.54
C VAL A 213 11.86 6.60 -6.93
N LYS A 214 10.94 5.71 -7.35
CA LYS A 214 10.10 5.86 -8.54
C LYS A 214 8.64 5.99 -8.17
N TYR A 215 7.91 6.77 -8.96
CA TYR A 215 6.48 6.96 -8.81
C TYR A 215 5.73 6.27 -9.93
N LEU A 216 4.75 5.45 -9.55
CA LEU A 216 3.78 4.86 -10.47
C LEU A 216 2.46 5.62 -10.31
N SER A 217 1.96 6.20 -11.40
CA SER A 217 0.70 6.93 -11.31
C SER A 217 -0.48 5.99 -11.14
N ALA A 218 -1.32 6.29 -10.15
CA ALA A 218 -2.61 5.64 -9.94
C ALA A 218 -3.77 6.40 -10.63
N ALA A 219 -3.48 7.47 -11.38
CA ALA A 219 -4.49 8.38 -11.92
C ALA A 219 -5.45 7.68 -12.90
N GLU A 220 -4.94 6.90 -13.86
CA GLU A 220 -5.78 6.18 -14.84
C GLU A 220 -6.65 5.13 -14.16
N TYR A 221 -6.11 4.46 -13.15
CA TYR A 221 -6.82 3.45 -12.38
C TYR A 221 -7.99 4.06 -11.58
N LEU A 222 -7.73 5.18 -10.89
CA LEU A 222 -8.76 5.95 -10.20
C LEU A 222 -9.78 6.54 -11.17
N ALA A 223 -9.35 7.09 -12.30
CA ALA A 223 -10.23 7.64 -13.33
C ALA A 223 -11.18 6.58 -13.88
N SER A 224 -10.68 5.35 -14.13
CA SER A 224 -11.51 4.23 -14.57
C SER A 224 -12.58 3.86 -13.53
N ALA A 225 -12.24 3.87 -12.24
CA ALA A 225 -13.20 3.63 -11.17
C ALA A 225 -14.25 4.74 -11.07
N ILE A 226 -13.83 6.00 -11.14
CA ILE A 226 -14.72 7.17 -11.13
C ILE A 226 -15.71 7.10 -12.29
N LEU A 227 -15.23 6.78 -13.50
CA LEU A 227 -16.09 6.67 -14.68
C LEU A 227 -17.13 5.54 -14.52
N ARG A 228 -16.71 4.37 -14.04
CA ARG A 228 -17.62 3.25 -13.76
C ARG A 228 -18.69 3.61 -12.74
N ILE A 229 -18.30 4.27 -11.64
CA ILE A 229 -19.22 4.76 -10.62
C ILE A 229 -20.22 5.76 -11.22
N HIS A 230 -19.74 6.71 -12.04
CA HIS A 230 -20.57 7.73 -12.69
C HIS A 230 -21.59 7.12 -13.63
N GLU A 231 -21.20 6.08 -14.37
CA GLU A 231 -22.06 5.37 -15.34
C GLU A 231 -22.91 4.26 -14.70
N GLY A 232 -22.86 4.07 -13.38
CA GLY A 232 -23.57 3.00 -12.68
C GLY A 232 -23.09 1.59 -13.03
N ARG A 233 -21.85 1.45 -13.52
CA ARG A 233 -21.23 0.16 -13.85
C ARG A 233 -20.49 -0.41 -12.63
N PRO A 234 -20.39 -1.74 -12.51
CA PRO A 234 -19.66 -2.38 -11.41
C PRO A 234 -18.17 -2.01 -11.44
N VAL A 235 -17.60 -1.79 -10.25
CA VAL A 235 -16.16 -1.53 -10.06
C VAL A 235 -15.36 -2.84 -9.94
N SER A 236 -16.05 -3.97 -9.66
CA SER A 236 -15.44 -5.29 -9.45
C SER A 236 -14.44 -5.72 -10.53
N PRO A 237 -14.61 -5.46 -11.83
CA PRO A 237 -13.61 -5.83 -12.84
C PRO A 237 -12.24 -5.16 -12.63
N LEU A 238 -12.16 -4.09 -11.85
CA LEU A 238 -10.89 -3.45 -11.50
C LEU A 238 -10.13 -4.21 -10.40
N PHE A 239 -10.81 -5.10 -9.68
CA PHE A 239 -10.20 -5.96 -8.66
C PHE A 239 -9.80 -7.33 -9.23
N GLU A 240 -10.37 -7.68 -10.37
CA GLU A 240 -10.10 -8.94 -11.06
C GLU A 240 -8.98 -8.72 -12.07
N HIS A 241 -7.96 -9.57 -12.02
CA HIS A 241 -7.01 -9.64 -13.10
C HIS A 241 -7.64 -10.35 -14.30
N GLU A 242 -7.59 -9.71 -15.44
CA GLU A 242 -7.51 -10.51 -16.67
C GLU A 242 -6.21 -11.32 -16.57
N LYS A 243 -6.32 -12.62 -16.23
CA LYS A 243 -5.21 -13.54 -16.45
C LYS A 243 -4.78 -13.35 -17.90
N PRO A 244 -3.47 -13.26 -18.20
CA PRO A 244 -3.03 -13.28 -19.58
C PRO A 244 -3.75 -14.44 -20.27
N GLN A 245 -4.49 -14.16 -21.34
CA GLN A 245 -5.03 -15.20 -22.19
C GLN A 245 -3.81 -15.85 -22.85
N ASP A 246 -3.62 -17.17 -22.58
CA ASP A 246 -2.61 -18.02 -23.22
C ASP A 246 -2.66 -17.94 -24.73
#